data_826560a038de052adb707e4a03a09930
#
_entry.id   826560a038de052adb707e4a03a09930
#
_cell.length_a   1.000
_cell.length_b   1.000
_cell.length_c   1.000
_cell.angle_alpha   90.00
_cell.angle_beta   90.00
_cell.angle_gamma   90.00
#
_symmetry.space_group_name_H-M   'P 1'
#
loop_
_entity.id
_entity.type
_entity.pdbx_description
1 polymer ?
#
loop_
_entity_poly.entity_id
_entity_poly.type
_entity_poly.pdbx_seq_one_letter_code
_entity_poly.pdbx_strand_id
1 'polypeptide(L)'
;MFCHQAKLDDLRMHQHATYRKTKNIGRAVTIMEKIAKQLTELIGNTPLLELTNYEKENELKAKVIAKLEYFNPLGSVKDRVAGAMIEQGIKDGKINADTVIIEPTSGN
;
A
#
# COMPACT_ATOMS: atom_id res chain seq x y z
N MET A 1 21.38 1.74 20.58
CA MET A 1 21.46 2.35 19.24
C MET A 1 22.12 1.34 18.32
N PHE A 2 21.34 0.37 17.81
CA PHE A 2 21.80 -0.63 16.84
C PHE A 2 20.97 -0.51 15.58
N CYS A 3 21.58 0.14 14.58
CA CYS A 3 21.06 0.19 13.24
C CYS A 3 21.28 -1.19 12.62
N HIS A 4 20.21 -1.97 12.42
CA HIS A 4 20.27 -3.20 11.64
C HIS A 4 20.19 -2.81 10.17
N GLN A 5 21.39 -2.71 9.56
CA GLN A 5 21.54 -2.61 8.13
C GLN A 5 21.23 -3.99 7.55
N ALA A 6 19.96 -4.18 7.16
CA ALA A 6 19.58 -5.34 6.38
C ALA A 6 20.34 -5.28 5.03
N LYS A 7 21.19 -6.29 4.78
CA LYS A 7 21.94 -6.42 3.54
C LYS A 7 20.97 -6.48 2.37
N LEU A 8 21.16 -5.58 1.42
CA LEU A 8 20.44 -5.50 0.14
C LEU A 8 20.63 -6.73 -0.77
N ASP A 9 21.42 -7.71 -0.33
CA ASP A 9 21.77 -8.90 -1.13
C ASP A 9 20.69 -9.98 -1.14
N ASP A 10 19.72 -9.95 -0.24
CA ASP A 10 18.64 -10.97 -0.15
C ASP A 10 17.40 -10.62 -0.99
N LEU A 11 17.36 -9.45 -1.62
CA LEU A 11 16.27 -9.04 -2.52
C LEU A 11 16.49 -9.45 -3.99
N ARG A 12 17.51 -10.27 -4.27
CA ARG A 12 17.63 -10.97 -5.56
C ARG A 12 16.70 -12.19 -5.62
N MET A 13 15.45 -12.01 -5.29
CA MET A 13 14.41 -12.96 -5.65
C MET A 13 14.19 -12.89 -7.16
N HIS A 14 14.45 -13.99 -7.77
CA HIS A 14 14.36 -14.31 -9.18
C HIS A 14 13.16 -13.68 -9.87
N GLN A 15 13.36 -12.54 -10.51
CA GLN A 15 12.46 -12.05 -11.53
C GLN A 15 12.70 -12.86 -12.83
N HIS A 16 12.36 -14.15 -12.80
CA HIS A 16 11.99 -14.84 -14.02
C HIS A 16 10.50 -14.62 -14.25
N ALA A 17 10.14 -13.40 -14.59
CA ALA A 17 8.92 -13.16 -15.33
C ALA A 17 9.10 -13.80 -16.70
N THR A 18 8.69 -15.06 -16.85
CA THR A 18 8.48 -15.68 -18.13
C THR A 18 7.34 -14.91 -18.81
N TYR A 19 7.73 -13.96 -19.66
CA TYR A 19 6.83 -13.31 -20.59
C TYR A 19 6.29 -14.36 -21.54
N ARG A 20 5.14 -14.96 -21.21
CA ARG A 20 4.35 -15.75 -22.16
C ARG A 20 3.75 -14.79 -23.16
N LYS A 21 4.37 -14.75 -24.35
CA LYS A 21 3.84 -14.08 -25.53
C LYS A 21 2.53 -14.79 -25.92
N THR A 22 1.40 -14.38 -25.36
CA THR A 22 0.09 -14.78 -25.87
C THR A 22 -0.17 -14.02 -27.15
N LYS A 23 -0.08 -14.70 -28.28
CA LYS A 23 -0.67 -14.25 -29.54
C LYS A 23 -2.19 -14.27 -29.38
N ASN A 24 -2.79 -13.10 -29.17
CA ASN A 24 -4.18 -12.75 -29.59
C ASN A 24 -4.35 -11.25 -29.40
N ILE A 25 -4.12 -10.51 -30.47
CA ILE A 25 -5.08 -9.82 -31.32
C ILE A 25 -5.96 -8.80 -30.56
N GLY A 26 -5.63 -7.50 -30.75
CA GLY A 26 -6.67 -6.50 -30.97
C GLY A 26 -7.28 -5.83 -29.76
N ARG A 27 -6.50 -5.51 -28.74
CA ARG A 27 -6.66 -4.30 -27.92
C ARG A 27 -5.30 -3.98 -27.33
N ALA A 28 -4.67 -2.91 -27.82
CA ALA A 28 -3.58 -2.30 -27.11
C ALA A 28 -4.14 -1.87 -25.74
N VAL A 29 -3.93 -2.67 -24.71
CA VAL A 29 -4.10 -2.21 -23.34
C VAL A 29 -2.96 -1.23 -23.13
N THR A 30 -3.24 0.05 -23.36
CA THR A 30 -2.36 1.13 -22.95
C THR A 30 -2.34 1.05 -21.44
N ILE A 31 -1.33 0.39 -20.86
CA ILE A 31 -1.01 0.49 -19.46
C ILE A 31 -0.54 1.92 -19.29
N MET A 32 -1.46 2.81 -18.98
CA MET A 32 -1.09 4.15 -18.54
C MET A 32 -0.45 3.96 -17.16
N GLU A 33 0.87 3.99 -17.12
CA GLU A 33 1.61 4.06 -15.87
C GLU A 33 1.15 5.32 -15.13
N LYS A 34 0.36 5.12 -14.09
CA LYS A 34 -0.11 6.22 -13.26
C LYS A 34 1.01 6.64 -12.32
N ILE A 35 1.78 7.62 -12.73
CA ILE A 35 2.78 8.24 -11.87
C ILE A 35 2.06 9.18 -10.91
N ALA A 36 2.09 8.84 -9.62
CA ALA A 36 1.54 9.68 -8.56
C ALA A 36 2.37 10.96 -8.42
N LYS A 37 1.70 12.10 -8.29
CA LYS A 37 2.33 13.41 -8.11
C LYS A 37 2.37 13.84 -6.64
N GLN A 38 1.53 13.22 -5.81
CA GLN A 38 1.43 13.49 -4.39
C GLN A 38 1.40 12.18 -3.62
N LEU A 39 1.97 12.18 -2.42
CA LEU A 39 2.01 11.01 -1.55
C LEU A 39 0.60 10.52 -1.18
N THR A 40 -0.35 11.43 -1.03
CA THR A 40 -1.76 11.14 -0.72
C THR A 40 -2.46 10.31 -1.80
N GLU A 41 -2.02 10.40 -3.06
CA GLU A 41 -2.58 9.58 -4.15
C GLU A 41 -2.23 8.09 -4.02
N LEU A 42 -1.25 7.75 -3.20
CA LEU A 42 -0.81 6.39 -2.93
C LEU A 42 -1.54 5.76 -1.74
N ILE A 43 -2.35 6.52 -1.02
CA ILE A 43 -3.13 6.01 0.12
C ILE A 43 -4.21 5.07 -0.41
N GLY A 44 -4.27 3.87 0.16
CA GLY A 44 -5.25 2.87 -0.24
C GLY A 44 -4.78 1.95 -1.35
N ASN A 45 -5.73 1.32 -2.05
CA ASN A 45 -5.45 0.27 -3.04
C ASN A 45 -4.46 -0.80 -2.54
N THR A 46 -4.46 -1.04 -1.23
CA THR A 46 -3.56 -1.98 -0.60
C THR A 46 -3.81 -3.39 -1.11
N PRO A 47 -2.74 -4.20 -1.36
CA PRO A 47 -2.88 -5.51 -1.94
C PRO A 47 -3.60 -6.49 -1.00
N LEU A 48 -4.18 -7.52 -1.60
CA LEU A 48 -4.76 -8.66 -0.92
C LEU A 48 -3.81 -9.85 -1.03
N LEU A 49 -3.64 -10.59 0.07
CA LEU A 49 -2.82 -11.78 0.15
C LEU A 49 -3.65 -12.95 0.69
N GLU A 50 -3.72 -14.05 -0.07
CA GLU A 50 -4.28 -15.32 0.42
C GLU A 50 -3.28 -16.00 1.34
N LEU A 51 -3.68 -16.34 2.56
CA LEU A 51 -2.82 -16.93 3.60
C LEU A 51 -2.79 -18.46 3.46
N THR A 52 -2.33 -18.95 2.31
CA THR A 52 -2.40 -20.38 1.93
C THR A 52 -1.66 -21.31 2.91
N ASN A 53 -0.55 -20.88 3.50
CA ASN A 53 0.17 -21.69 4.48
C ASN A 53 -0.60 -21.80 5.80
N TYR A 54 -1.17 -20.68 6.24
CA TYR A 54 -2.01 -20.63 7.44
C TYR A 54 -3.26 -21.51 7.27
N GLU A 55 -3.88 -21.48 6.10
CA GLU A 55 -5.04 -22.33 5.78
C GLU A 55 -4.70 -23.81 5.87
N LYS A 56 -3.56 -24.22 5.30
CA LYS A 56 -3.09 -25.61 5.33
C LYS A 56 -2.74 -26.09 6.72
N GLU A 57 -1.96 -25.29 7.48
CA GLU A 57 -1.53 -25.63 8.84
C GLU A 57 -2.68 -25.77 9.83
N ASN A 58 -3.78 -25.04 9.58
CA ASN A 58 -4.97 -25.05 10.43
C ASN A 58 -6.14 -25.83 9.81
N GLU A 59 -5.93 -26.56 8.71
CA GLU A 59 -6.94 -27.37 8.01
C GLU A 59 -8.24 -26.61 7.73
N LEU A 60 -8.12 -25.33 7.35
CA LEU A 60 -9.26 -24.47 7.11
C LEU A 60 -9.95 -24.82 5.80
N LYS A 61 -11.29 -24.88 5.83
CA LYS A 61 -12.12 -25.08 4.63
C LYS A 61 -12.41 -23.79 3.87
N ALA A 62 -12.21 -22.64 4.52
CA ALA A 62 -12.43 -21.31 3.96
C ALA A 62 -11.10 -20.65 3.59
N LYS A 63 -11.14 -19.84 2.54
CA LYS A 63 -10.02 -18.96 2.17
C LYS A 63 -9.91 -17.81 3.14
N VAL A 64 -8.70 -17.56 3.60
CA VAL A 64 -8.37 -16.42 4.47
C VAL A 64 -7.56 -15.41 3.67
N ILE A 65 -8.11 -14.21 3.50
CA ILE A 65 -7.49 -13.14 2.71
C ILE A 65 -7.14 -11.99 3.64
N ALA A 66 -5.86 -11.66 3.69
CA ALA A 66 -5.35 -10.49 4.41
C ALA A 66 -5.31 -9.27 3.49
N LYS A 67 -5.83 -8.13 3.98
CA LYS A 67 -5.66 -6.83 3.34
C LYS A 67 -4.46 -6.13 3.96
N LEU A 68 -3.41 -5.91 3.15
CA LEU A 68 -2.10 -5.50 3.64
C LEU A 68 -1.99 -3.98 3.79
N GLU A 69 -2.52 -3.44 4.86
CA GLU A 69 -2.58 -1.99 5.12
C GLU A 69 -1.20 -1.33 5.34
N TYR A 70 -0.16 -2.09 5.63
CA TYR A 70 1.19 -1.56 5.75
C TYR A 70 1.78 -1.08 4.40
N PHE A 71 1.14 -1.39 3.27
CA PHE A 71 1.51 -0.84 1.95
C PHE A 71 1.05 0.60 1.73
N ASN A 72 0.34 1.20 2.68
CA ASN A 72 0.11 2.65 2.62
C ASN A 72 1.44 3.42 2.76
N PRO A 73 1.53 4.67 2.26
CA PRO A 73 2.78 5.46 2.20
C PRO A 73 3.55 5.57 3.51
N LEU A 74 2.84 5.65 4.64
CA LEU A 74 3.44 5.71 5.99
C LEU A 74 3.32 4.37 6.74
N GLY A 75 3.00 3.30 6.02
CA GLY A 75 3.00 1.94 6.54
C GLY A 75 1.82 1.59 7.44
N SER A 76 0.71 2.30 7.38
CA SER A 76 -0.40 2.08 8.30
C SER A 76 -1.77 2.40 7.70
N VAL A 77 -2.82 1.72 8.22
CA VAL A 77 -4.22 2.09 7.96
C VAL A 77 -4.55 3.52 8.41
N LYS A 78 -3.76 4.09 9.31
CA LYS A 78 -3.92 5.48 9.80
C LYS A 78 -3.78 6.52 8.70
N ASP A 79 -3.06 6.22 7.64
CA ASP A 79 -2.94 7.09 6.46
C ASP A 79 -4.32 7.43 5.89
N ARG A 80 -5.22 6.44 5.83
CA ARG A 80 -6.61 6.62 5.35
C ARG A 80 -7.39 7.60 6.21
N VAL A 81 -7.30 7.41 7.53
CA VAL A 81 -8.05 8.24 8.49
C VAL A 81 -7.51 9.66 8.47
N ALA A 82 -6.19 9.83 8.57
CA ALA A 82 -5.54 11.15 8.58
C ALA A 82 -5.84 11.92 7.28
N GLY A 83 -5.68 11.25 6.12
CA GLY A 83 -5.99 11.86 4.82
C GLY A 83 -7.45 12.32 4.74
N ALA A 84 -8.40 11.48 5.12
CA ALA A 84 -9.82 11.80 5.08
C ALA A 84 -10.18 12.96 6.03
N MET A 85 -9.60 13.00 7.23
CA MET A 85 -9.84 14.08 8.19
C MET A 85 -9.32 15.43 7.68
N ILE A 86 -8.12 15.44 7.10
CA ILE A 86 -7.52 16.67 6.54
C ILE A 86 -8.33 17.15 5.33
N GLU A 87 -8.66 16.26 4.40
CA GLU A 87 -9.47 16.61 3.23
C GLU A 87 -10.83 17.17 3.62
N GLN A 88 -11.49 16.54 4.60
CA GLN A 88 -12.80 17.02 5.09
C GLN A 88 -12.64 18.36 5.80
N GLY A 89 -11.58 18.54 6.60
CA GLY A 89 -11.31 19.81 7.27
C GLY A 89 -11.07 20.96 6.31
N ILE A 90 -10.41 20.70 5.18
CA ILE A 90 -10.21 21.69 4.10
C ILE A 90 -11.56 22.01 3.44
N LYS A 91 -12.37 21.01 3.09
CA LYS A 91 -13.68 21.19 2.49
C LYS A 91 -14.65 21.98 3.39
N ASP A 92 -14.57 21.75 4.70
CA ASP A 92 -15.36 22.46 5.70
C ASP A 92 -14.85 23.88 5.99
N GLY A 93 -13.72 24.29 5.41
CA GLY A 93 -13.08 25.57 5.69
C GLY A 93 -12.44 25.68 7.07
N LYS A 94 -12.27 24.56 7.78
CA LYS A 94 -11.62 24.48 9.10
C LYS A 94 -10.10 24.47 9.01
N ILE A 95 -9.58 24.02 7.88
CA ILE A 95 -8.14 23.92 7.57
C ILE A 95 -7.86 24.79 6.36
N ASN A 96 -6.87 25.70 6.50
CA ASN A 96 -6.38 26.60 5.46
C ASN A 96 -4.84 26.66 5.51
N ALA A 97 -4.23 27.52 4.69
CA ALA A 97 -2.77 27.65 4.59
C ALA A 97 -2.07 28.07 5.90
N ASP A 98 -2.79 28.74 6.79
CA ASP A 98 -2.25 29.25 8.07
C ASP A 98 -2.54 28.30 9.23
N THR A 99 -3.22 27.17 8.98
CA THR A 99 -3.61 26.21 10.01
C THR A 99 -2.41 25.37 10.45
N VAL A 100 -2.14 25.35 11.76
CA VAL A 100 -1.17 24.46 12.38
C VAL A 100 -1.89 23.24 12.93
N ILE A 101 -1.49 22.06 12.47
CA ILE A 101 -2.01 20.78 12.95
C ILE A 101 -1.07 20.26 14.03
N ILE A 102 -1.62 19.95 15.21
CA ILE A 102 -0.88 19.39 16.33
C ILE A 102 -1.45 18.03 16.64
N GLU A 103 -0.61 17.00 16.61
CA GLU A 103 -0.98 15.61 16.92
C GLU A 103 -0.14 15.09 18.09
N PRO A 104 -0.73 14.76 19.23
CA PRO A 104 -0.01 14.08 20.30
C PRO A 104 0.20 12.61 19.93
N THR A 105 1.43 12.19 19.73
CA THR A 105 1.76 10.81 19.43
C THR A 105 2.43 10.11 20.59
N SER A 106 2.15 8.84 20.81
CA SER A 106 2.78 8.00 21.82
C SER A 106 3.98 7.18 21.27
N GLY A 107 4.57 7.64 20.19
CA GLY A 107 5.82 7.06 19.67
C GLY A 107 5.61 6.07 18.51
N ASN A 108 5.09 6.56 17.46
CA ASN A 108 5.13 5.87 16.18
C ASN A 108 6.26 6.43 15.33
#